data_64be1db6b9a220e7f5c686e74c260efc
#
_entry.id   64be1db6b9a220e7f5c686e74c260efc
#
_cell.length_a   1.000
_cell.length_b   1.000
_cell.length_c   1.000
_cell.angle_alpha   90.00
_cell.angle_beta   90.00
_cell.angle_gamma   90.00
#
_symmetry.space_group_name_H-M   'P 1'
#
loop_
_entity.id
_entity.type
_entity.pdbx_description
1 polymer ?
#
loop_
_entity_poly.entity_id
_entity_poly.type
_entity_poly.pdbx_seq_one_letter_code
_entity_poly.pdbx_strand_id
1 'polypeptide(L)'
;MKRQSALVVFSGGQDSKTCLFWTMQHYETVEAVTFAYGQRHHLEIQITREIAKEQGIRHHILDMSLLRQITAQPDFATIHISYIPDKLCVESKSLKLYLFSYRNHGDFHENCINTIGKDLVNLLDPRYLEVWGKFTPRGGISIDPYYNYGKQGTKYEGLAEQRLFQHDLYPEKIDNR
;
A
#
# COMPACT_ATOMS: atom_id res chain seq x y z
N MET A 1 29.27 -23.65 -5.62
CA MET A 1 29.13 -23.22 -7.04
C MET A 1 28.09 -22.11 -7.08
N LYS A 2 28.43 -20.91 -7.55
CA LYS A 2 27.44 -19.82 -7.75
C LYS A 2 26.56 -20.17 -8.96
N ARG A 3 25.29 -19.74 -8.92
CA ARG A 3 24.36 -19.85 -10.07
C ARG A 3 24.74 -18.83 -11.14
N GLN A 4 24.43 -19.11 -12.41
CA GLN A 4 24.96 -18.32 -13.54
C GLN A 4 24.51 -16.85 -13.55
N SER A 5 23.21 -16.56 -13.41
CA SER A 5 22.71 -15.19 -13.46
C SER A 5 21.43 -14.97 -12.65
N ALA A 6 21.18 -13.74 -12.23
CA ALA A 6 19.97 -13.33 -11.57
C ALA A 6 19.58 -11.89 -11.96
N LEU A 7 18.27 -11.63 -12.04
CA LEU A 7 17.69 -10.31 -12.18
C LEU A 7 16.93 -9.96 -10.89
N VAL A 8 17.25 -8.82 -10.30
CA VAL A 8 16.62 -8.35 -9.04
C VAL A 8 15.71 -7.17 -9.34
N VAL A 9 14.45 -7.25 -8.86
CA VAL A 9 13.57 -6.08 -8.82
C VAL A 9 14.04 -5.17 -7.70
N PHE A 10 14.51 -3.97 -8.05
CA PHE A 10 15.21 -3.08 -7.16
C PHE A 10 14.47 -1.74 -7.02
N SER A 11 13.75 -1.55 -5.92
CA SER A 11 12.98 -0.33 -5.63
C SER A 11 13.79 0.72 -4.84
N GLY A 12 14.95 0.36 -4.29
CA GLY A 12 15.75 1.24 -3.44
C GLY A 12 15.35 1.21 -1.95
N GLY A 13 14.27 0.52 -1.60
CA GLY A 13 13.88 0.26 -0.21
C GLY A 13 14.80 -0.76 0.47
N GLN A 14 14.71 -0.85 1.80
CA GLN A 14 15.59 -1.68 2.62
C GLN A 14 15.57 -3.17 2.21
N ASP A 15 14.38 -3.73 1.98
CA ASP A 15 14.23 -5.13 1.61
C ASP A 15 14.83 -5.43 0.24
N SER A 16 14.59 -4.57 -0.76
CA SER A 16 15.16 -4.73 -2.09
C SER A 16 16.68 -4.58 -2.12
N LYS A 17 17.27 -3.76 -1.24
CA LYS A 17 18.72 -3.69 -1.02
C LYS A 17 19.26 -4.99 -0.44
N THR A 18 18.60 -5.52 0.58
CA THR A 18 18.97 -6.81 1.19
C THR A 18 18.93 -7.92 0.15
N CYS A 19 17.87 -8.00 -0.66
CA CYS A 19 17.76 -8.95 -1.76
C CYS A 19 18.89 -8.80 -2.79
N LEU A 20 19.23 -7.56 -3.16
CA LEU A 20 20.30 -7.27 -4.10
C LEU A 20 21.66 -7.80 -3.59
N PHE A 21 22.05 -7.41 -2.38
CA PHE A 21 23.33 -7.84 -1.80
C PHE A 21 23.39 -9.33 -1.56
N TRP A 22 22.30 -9.96 -1.13
CA TRP A 22 22.23 -11.41 -0.99
C TRP A 22 22.42 -12.09 -2.34
N THR A 23 21.78 -11.58 -3.40
CA THR A 23 21.88 -12.14 -4.76
C THR A 23 23.31 -12.03 -5.28
N MET A 24 24.01 -10.93 -5.06
CA MET A 24 25.40 -10.72 -5.46
C MET A 24 26.37 -11.73 -4.81
N GLN A 25 26.05 -12.23 -3.62
CA GLN A 25 26.85 -13.27 -2.97
C GLN A 25 26.64 -14.66 -3.58
N HIS A 26 25.47 -14.92 -4.18
CA HIS A 26 25.08 -16.27 -4.60
C HIS A 26 25.10 -16.49 -6.12
N TYR A 27 25.18 -15.42 -6.93
CA TYR A 27 25.16 -15.48 -8.38
C TYR A 27 26.43 -14.84 -8.99
N GLU A 28 26.83 -15.30 -10.17
CA GLU A 28 28.02 -14.81 -10.88
C GLU A 28 27.71 -13.48 -11.57
N THR A 29 26.55 -13.40 -12.20
CA THR A 29 26.07 -12.18 -12.88
C THR A 29 24.79 -11.73 -12.25
N VAL A 30 24.72 -10.47 -11.80
CA VAL A 30 23.53 -9.86 -11.23
C VAL A 30 23.19 -8.60 -12.01
N GLU A 31 21.95 -8.49 -12.41
CA GLU A 31 21.39 -7.29 -12.99
C GLU A 31 20.21 -6.80 -12.12
N ALA A 32 19.96 -5.51 -12.13
CA ALA A 32 18.85 -4.91 -11.40
C ALA A 32 17.85 -4.27 -12.36
N VAL A 33 16.55 -4.33 -12.01
CA VAL A 33 15.49 -3.62 -12.73
C VAL A 33 14.67 -2.77 -11.77
N THR A 34 14.46 -1.50 -12.11
CA THR A 34 13.60 -0.58 -11.39
C THR A 34 12.46 -0.14 -12.30
N PHE A 35 11.23 -0.16 -11.76
CA PHE A 35 10.05 0.32 -12.46
C PHE A 35 9.80 1.79 -12.08
N ALA A 36 9.77 2.69 -13.07
CA ALA A 36 9.53 4.11 -12.86
C ALA A 36 8.05 4.45 -13.13
N TYR A 37 7.28 4.75 -12.09
CA TYR A 37 5.84 5.06 -12.19
C TYR A 37 5.52 6.56 -12.27
N GLY A 38 6.51 7.46 -12.41
CA GLY A 38 6.33 8.91 -12.53
C GLY A 38 7.01 9.75 -11.44
N GLN A 39 6.69 11.05 -11.40
CA GLN A 39 7.49 12.07 -10.69
C GLN A 39 7.71 11.86 -9.18
N ARG A 40 6.84 11.17 -8.46
CA ARG A 40 7.00 10.96 -7.00
C ARG A 40 8.17 10.03 -6.62
N HIS A 41 8.63 9.19 -7.54
CA HIS A 41 9.71 8.22 -7.29
C HIS A 41 11.08 8.67 -7.81
N HIS A 42 11.24 9.94 -8.16
CA HIS A 42 12.50 10.44 -8.73
C HIS A 42 13.70 10.22 -7.79
N LEU A 43 13.51 10.43 -6.49
CA LEU A 43 14.55 10.24 -5.48
C LEU A 43 14.94 8.76 -5.35
N GLU A 44 13.94 7.86 -5.34
CA GLU A 44 14.17 6.41 -5.25
C GLU A 44 14.94 5.91 -6.47
N ILE A 45 14.58 6.35 -7.68
CA ILE A 45 15.27 6.01 -8.91
C ILE A 45 16.72 6.52 -8.89
N GLN A 46 16.95 7.70 -8.35
CA GLN A 46 18.30 8.25 -8.21
C GLN A 46 19.13 7.39 -7.26
N ILE A 47 18.60 7.03 -6.11
CA ILE A 47 19.25 6.16 -5.12
C ILE A 47 19.57 4.79 -5.73
N THR A 48 18.63 4.19 -6.48
CA THR A 48 18.87 2.89 -7.13
C THR A 48 19.95 2.96 -8.18
N ARG A 49 20.05 4.06 -8.94
CA ARG A 49 21.14 4.30 -9.91
C ARG A 49 22.49 4.39 -9.23
N GLU A 50 22.58 5.16 -8.15
CA GLU A 50 23.84 5.36 -7.40
C GLU A 50 24.34 4.02 -6.84
N ILE A 51 23.46 3.26 -6.16
CA ILE A 51 23.81 1.96 -5.61
C ILE A 51 24.25 0.98 -6.71
N ALA A 52 23.51 0.89 -7.79
CA ALA A 52 23.85 -0.01 -8.90
C ALA A 52 25.21 0.34 -9.53
N LYS A 53 25.49 1.63 -9.67
CA LYS A 53 26.78 2.14 -10.17
C LYS A 53 27.92 1.81 -9.22
N GLU A 54 27.73 2.03 -7.91
CA GLU A 54 28.74 1.72 -6.87
C GLU A 54 29.05 0.22 -6.83
N GLN A 55 28.04 -0.63 -7.04
CA GLN A 55 28.20 -2.08 -7.05
C GLN A 55 28.63 -2.65 -8.40
N GLY A 56 28.77 -1.81 -9.44
CA GLY A 56 29.20 -2.24 -10.78
C GLY A 56 28.23 -3.18 -11.47
N ILE A 57 26.92 -3.16 -11.12
CA ILE A 57 25.88 -4.00 -11.72
C ILE A 57 25.14 -3.25 -12.81
N ARG A 58 24.68 -3.98 -13.84
CA ARG A 58 23.83 -3.42 -14.87
C ARG A 58 22.46 -3.11 -14.27
N HIS A 59 21.99 -1.88 -14.49
CA HIS A 59 20.71 -1.42 -13.99
C HIS A 59 19.78 -1.00 -15.13
N HIS A 60 18.63 -1.64 -15.20
CA HIS A 60 17.57 -1.35 -16.14
C HIS A 60 16.51 -0.50 -15.46
N ILE A 61 16.10 0.61 -16.08
CA ILE A 61 14.99 1.41 -15.62
C ILE A 61 13.90 1.30 -16.67
N LEU A 62 12.78 0.70 -16.29
CA LEU A 62 11.61 0.56 -17.14
C LEU A 62 10.63 1.69 -16.82
N ASP A 63 10.45 2.59 -17.80
CA ASP A 63 9.45 3.65 -17.69
C ASP A 63 8.05 3.06 -17.87
N MET A 64 7.28 3.09 -16.78
CA MET A 64 5.90 2.62 -16.70
C MET A 64 4.89 3.77 -16.84
N SER A 65 5.31 4.96 -17.27
CA SER A 65 4.45 6.14 -17.38
C SER A 65 3.30 5.93 -18.37
N LEU A 66 3.52 5.13 -19.41
CA LEU A 66 2.47 4.72 -20.36
C LEU A 66 1.38 3.88 -19.71
N LEU A 67 1.73 2.98 -18.80
CA LEU A 67 0.74 2.21 -18.04
C LEU A 67 -0.14 3.13 -17.19
N ARG A 68 0.43 4.21 -16.65
CA ARG A 68 -0.32 5.23 -15.93
C ARG A 68 -1.37 5.91 -16.81
N GLN A 69 -1.09 6.12 -18.09
CA GLN A 69 -2.07 6.67 -19.04
C GLN A 69 -3.17 5.66 -19.38
N ILE A 70 -2.83 4.38 -19.44
CA ILE A 70 -3.79 3.28 -19.68
C ILE A 70 -4.62 2.98 -18.42
N THR A 71 -4.03 3.15 -17.23
CA THR A 71 -4.68 2.90 -15.93
C THR A 71 -5.26 4.16 -15.30
N ALA A 72 -5.23 5.31 -15.99
CA ALA A 72 -5.68 6.62 -15.48
C ALA A 72 -7.22 6.76 -15.40
N GLN A 73 -7.97 5.67 -15.33
CA GLN A 73 -9.33 5.73 -14.82
C GLN A 73 -9.25 5.94 -13.30
N PRO A 74 -9.98 6.94 -12.75
CA PRO A 74 -10.03 7.13 -11.32
C PRO A 74 -10.54 5.85 -10.65
N ASP A 75 -9.83 5.38 -9.62
CA ASP A 75 -10.31 4.28 -8.82
C ASP A 75 -11.50 4.74 -7.99
N PHE A 76 -12.63 4.08 -8.21
CA PHE A 76 -13.79 4.26 -7.36
C PHE A 76 -13.78 3.21 -6.26
N ALA A 77 -14.18 3.64 -5.07
CA ALA A 77 -14.32 2.74 -3.95
C ALA A 77 -15.58 3.06 -3.14
N THR A 78 -16.13 2.03 -2.51
CA THR A 78 -17.06 2.20 -1.41
C THR A 78 -16.27 2.08 -0.11
N ILE A 79 -16.19 3.15 0.66
CA ILE A 79 -15.49 3.18 1.94
C ILE A 79 -16.50 2.91 3.07
N HIS A 80 -16.31 1.80 3.78
CA HIS A 80 -17.07 1.45 4.96
C HIS A 80 -16.29 1.88 6.20
N ILE A 81 -16.90 2.69 7.05
CA ILE A 81 -16.33 3.18 8.29
C ILE A 81 -17.27 2.79 9.43
N SER A 82 -16.77 1.98 10.36
CA SER A 82 -17.49 1.56 11.56
C SER A 82 -16.65 1.93 12.77
N TYR A 83 -17.24 2.61 13.77
CA TYR A 83 -16.48 2.97 14.96
C TYR A 83 -17.35 3.05 16.21
N ILE A 84 -16.70 2.86 17.35
CA ILE A 84 -17.30 3.08 18.68
C ILE A 84 -16.67 4.35 19.24
N PRO A 85 -17.41 5.45 19.35
CA PRO A 85 -16.88 6.71 19.83
C PRO A 85 -16.49 6.62 21.32
N ASP A 86 -15.53 7.45 21.73
CA ASP A 86 -15.29 7.74 23.14
C ASP A 86 -15.95 9.09 23.50
N LYS A 87 -15.28 10.19 23.21
CA LYS A 87 -15.78 11.55 23.51
C LYS A 87 -16.25 12.30 22.26
N LEU A 88 -15.73 11.97 21.10
CA LEU A 88 -15.96 12.67 19.86
C LEU A 88 -16.65 11.78 18.84
N CYS A 89 -17.56 12.37 18.06
CA CYS A 89 -18.17 11.76 16.89
C CYS A 89 -17.76 12.54 15.63
N VAL A 90 -17.62 11.83 14.51
CA VAL A 90 -17.37 12.49 13.25
C VAL A 90 -18.64 13.20 12.75
N GLU A 91 -18.48 14.41 12.25
CA GLU A 91 -19.57 15.11 11.57
C GLU A 91 -19.61 14.62 10.10
N SER A 92 -20.77 14.13 9.67
CA SER A 92 -20.94 13.41 8.40
C SER A 92 -20.64 14.24 7.16
N LYS A 93 -20.93 15.52 7.17
CA LYS A 93 -20.65 16.43 6.06
C LYS A 93 -19.17 16.73 5.92
N SER A 94 -18.47 16.92 7.02
CA SER A 94 -17.01 17.08 7.06
C SER A 94 -16.30 15.80 6.61
N LEU A 95 -16.77 14.63 7.05
CA LEU A 95 -16.26 13.33 6.59
C LEU A 95 -16.44 13.18 5.08
N LYS A 96 -17.60 13.55 4.54
CA LYS A 96 -17.85 13.52 3.10
C LYS A 96 -16.84 14.38 2.33
N LEU A 97 -16.57 15.60 2.80
CA LEU A 97 -15.60 16.50 2.17
C LEU A 97 -14.16 15.96 2.28
N TYR A 98 -13.80 15.39 3.44
CA TYR A 98 -12.53 14.74 3.63
C TYR A 98 -12.32 13.57 2.65
N LEU A 99 -13.29 12.65 2.55
CA LEU A 99 -13.21 11.53 1.62
C LEU A 99 -13.21 12.00 0.15
N PHE A 100 -13.92 13.08 -0.16
CA PHE A 100 -13.92 13.66 -1.49
C PHE A 100 -12.53 14.19 -1.91
N SER A 101 -11.69 14.63 -0.96
CA SER A 101 -10.32 15.08 -1.25
C SER A 101 -9.43 13.97 -1.82
N TYR A 102 -9.76 12.72 -1.59
CA TYR A 102 -9.04 11.57 -2.16
C TYR A 102 -9.33 11.32 -3.66
N ARG A 103 -10.32 11.98 -4.24
CA ARG A 103 -10.73 11.76 -5.64
C ARG A 103 -9.59 11.88 -6.66
N ASN A 104 -8.61 12.75 -6.38
CA ASN A 104 -7.44 12.98 -7.24
C ASN A 104 -6.13 12.68 -6.50
N HIS A 105 -6.18 11.90 -5.44
CA HIS A 105 -5.04 11.72 -4.54
C HIS A 105 -3.95 10.82 -5.14
N GLY A 106 -4.17 10.02 -6.12
CA GLY A 106 -3.16 9.25 -6.84
C GLY A 106 -2.19 8.49 -5.93
N ASP A 107 -2.72 7.57 -5.10
CA ASP A 107 -1.95 6.75 -4.17
C ASP A 107 -2.42 5.29 -4.27
N PHE A 108 -1.70 4.36 -3.61
CA PHE A 108 -2.14 2.97 -3.50
C PHE A 108 -3.38 2.85 -2.62
N HIS A 109 -4.25 1.90 -2.94
CA HIS A 109 -5.50 1.65 -2.21
C HIS A 109 -5.24 1.41 -0.72
N GLU A 110 -4.21 0.62 -0.40
CA GLU A 110 -3.80 0.27 0.95
C GLU A 110 -3.35 1.51 1.73
N ASN A 111 -2.59 2.40 1.09
CA ASN A 111 -2.12 3.62 1.74
C ASN A 111 -3.27 4.60 1.99
N CYS A 112 -4.22 4.71 1.07
CA CYS A 112 -5.42 5.52 1.26
C CYS A 112 -6.21 5.07 2.49
N ILE A 113 -6.49 3.77 2.62
CA ILE A 113 -7.26 3.23 3.74
C ILE A 113 -6.50 3.35 5.06
N ASN A 114 -5.19 3.09 5.07
CA ASN A 114 -4.35 3.29 6.25
C ASN A 114 -4.31 4.75 6.70
N THR A 115 -4.23 5.69 5.76
CA THR A 115 -4.22 7.13 6.08
C THR A 115 -5.57 7.55 6.64
N ILE A 116 -6.68 7.16 6.01
CA ILE A 116 -8.03 7.46 6.52
C ILE A 116 -8.21 6.90 7.94
N GLY A 117 -7.79 5.65 8.18
CA GLY A 117 -7.86 5.03 9.49
C GLY A 117 -7.06 5.79 10.55
N LYS A 118 -5.80 6.12 10.26
CA LYS A 118 -4.92 6.88 11.16
C LYS A 118 -5.45 8.29 11.45
N ASP A 119 -5.94 8.99 10.43
CA ASP A 119 -6.48 10.33 10.60
C ASP A 119 -7.71 10.32 11.50
N LEU A 120 -8.62 9.35 11.32
CA LEU A 120 -9.79 9.21 12.16
C LEU A 120 -9.44 8.80 13.60
N VAL A 121 -8.44 7.94 13.80
CA VAL A 121 -7.95 7.60 15.15
C VAL A 121 -7.36 8.83 15.82
N ASN A 122 -6.51 9.58 15.14
CA ASN A 122 -5.85 10.77 15.68
C ASN A 122 -6.86 11.88 16.01
N LEU A 123 -7.90 12.04 15.19
CA LEU A 123 -8.91 13.08 15.37
C LEU A 123 -9.92 12.74 16.47
N LEU A 124 -10.41 11.49 16.51
CA LEU A 124 -11.55 11.10 17.33
C LEU A 124 -11.17 10.41 18.65
N ASP A 125 -9.94 9.86 18.72
CA ASP A 125 -9.51 8.95 19.80
C ASP A 125 -10.60 7.91 20.14
N PRO A 126 -11.10 7.14 19.16
CA PRO A 126 -12.25 6.27 19.36
C PRO A 126 -11.88 5.06 20.23
N ARG A 127 -12.86 4.42 20.82
CA ARG A 127 -12.66 3.14 21.50
C ARG A 127 -12.31 2.02 20.54
N TYR A 128 -12.93 2.06 19.35
CA TYR A 128 -12.76 1.10 18.27
C TYR A 128 -13.01 1.77 16.92
N LEU A 129 -12.27 1.37 15.88
CA LEU A 129 -12.48 1.84 14.50
C LEU A 129 -12.16 0.73 13.51
N GLU A 130 -12.98 0.61 12.49
CA GLU A 130 -12.70 -0.13 11.24
C GLU A 130 -12.84 0.81 10.04
N VAL A 131 -11.93 0.69 9.09
CA VAL A 131 -12.05 1.30 7.77
C VAL A 131 -11.80 0.23 6.72
N TRP A 132 -12.75 -0.02 5.87
CA TRP A 132 -12.66 -1.00 4.81
C TRP A 132 -13.00 -0.36 3.47
N GLY A 133 -12.06 -0.44 2.52
CA GLY A 133 -12.23 0.09 1.16
C GLY A 133 -12.50 -1.04 0.19
N LYS A 134 -13.66 -1.00 -0.49
CA LYS A 134 -13.98 -1.89 -1.61
C LYS A 134 -13.71 -1.13 -2.90
N PHE A 135 -12.58 -1.44 -3.54
CA PHE A 135 -12.16 -0.77 -4.77
C PHE A 135 -12.64 -1.52 -6.02
N THR A 136 -12.83 -0.77 -7.10
CA THR A 136 -13.18 -1.34 -8.40
C THR A 136 -12.02 -2.23 -8.90
N PRO A 137 -12.28 -3.50 -9.28
CA PRO A 137 -11.23 -4.38 -9.78
C PRO A 137 -10.50 -3.81 -10.97
N ARG A 138 -9.17 -3.96 -11.01
CA ARG A 138 -8.32 -3.62 -12.15
C ARG A 138 -7.65 -4.86 -12.71
N GLY A 139 -7.80 -5.09 -14.01
CA GLY A 139 -7.20 -6.27 -14.65
C GLY A 139 -7.64 -7.60 -14.05
N GLY A 140 -8.85 -7.66 -13.49
CA GLY A 140 -9.38 -8.86 -12.83
C GLY A 140 -8.90 -9.06 -11.38
N ILE A 141 -8.14 -8.12 -10.82
CA ILE A 141 -7.66 -8.17 -9.43
C ILE A 141 -8.45 -7.16 -8.60
N SER A 142 -9.10 -7.63 -7.53
CA SER A 142 -9.72 -6.79 -6.50
C SER A 142 -8.76 -6.69 -5.31
N ILE A 143 -8.54 -5.47 -4.83
CA ILE A 143 -7.76 -5.19 -3.62
C ILE A 143 -8.66 -4.37 -2.71
N ASP A 144 -9.07 -4.98 -1.61
CA ASP A 144 -10.02 -4.40 -0.66
C ASP A 144 -9.32 -4.22 0.71
N PRO A 145 -8.50 -3.15 0.89
CA PRO A 145 -7.73 -2.94 2.08
C PRO A 145 -8.61 -2.74 3.31
N TYR A 146 -8.15 -3.28 4.43
CA TYR A 146 -8.81 -3.20 5.72
C TYR A 146 -7.87 -2.65 6.79
N TYR A 147 -8.34 -1.67 7.53
CA TYR A 147 -7.67 -1.08 8.68
C TYR A 147 -8.57 -1.23 9.90
N ASN A 148 -8.02 -1.64 11.04
CA ASN A 148 -8.74 -1.60 12.30
C ASN A 148 -7.86 -1.09 13.45
N TYR A 149 -8.53 -0.60 14.48
CA TYR A 149 -7.93 -0.04 15.68
C TYR A 149 -8.79 -0.37 16.88
N GLY A 150 -8.17 -0.78 17.97
CA GLY A 150 -8.76 -0.91 19.28
C GLY A 150 -7.92 -0.13 20.30
N LYS A 151 -8.58 0.68 21.13
CA LYS A 151 -7.91 1.52 22.14
C LYS A 151 -7.08 0.67 23.07
N GLN A 152 -5.77 0.92 23.13
CA GLN A 152 -4.81 0.15 23.91
C GLN A 152 -5.16 0.13 25.40
N GLY A 153 -4.91 -1.01 26.05
CA GLY A 153 -5.22 -1.23 27.46
C GLY A 153 -6.71 -1.34 27.76
N THR A 154 -7.55 -1.51 26.76
CA THR A 154 -9.00 -1.71 26.91
C THR A 154 -9.46 -3.01 26.28
N LYS A 155 -10.69 -3.45 26.56
CA LYS A 155 -11.31 -4.61 25.91
C LYS A 155 -11.39 -4.50 24.38
N TYR A 156 -11.30 -3.29 23.84
CA TYR A 156 -11.40 -3.04 22.41
C TYR A 156 -10.13 -3.40 21.65
N GLU A 157 -8.98 -3.47 22.32
CA GLU A 157 -7.73 -3.97 21.74
C GLU A 157 -7.87 -5.44 21.33
N GLY A 158 -8.35 -6.30 22.24
CA GLY A 158 -8.63 -7.71 21.91
C GLY A 158 -9.77 -7.90 20.91
N LEU A 159 -10.76 -6.99 20.89
CA LEU A 159 -11.80 -7.00 19.87
C LEU A 159 -11.22 -6.72 18.47
N ALA A 160 -10.31 -5.76 18.35
CA ALA A 160 -9.66 -5.45 17.06
C ALA A 160 -8.84 -6.63 16.54
N GLU A 161 -8.08 -7.30 17.42
CA GLU A 161 -7.34 -8.50 17.07
C GLU A 161 -8.27 -9.63 16.60
N GLN A 162 -9.32 -9.94 17.35
CA GLN A 162 -10.31 -10.93 16.98
C GLN A 162 -10.95 -10.61 15.63
N ARG A 163 -11.32 -9.36 15.42
CA ARG A 163 -11.98 -8.90 14.20
C ARG A 163 -11.07 -8.99 12.98
N LEU A 164 -9.77 -8.76 13.14
CA LEU A 164 -8.78 -8.93 12.09
C LEU A 164 -8.73 -10.37 11.58
N PHE A 165 -8.74 -11.35 12.47
CA PHE A 165 -8.74 -12.77 12.10
C PHE A 165 -10.07 -13.27 11.51
N GLN A 166 -11.16 -12.57 11.75
CA GLN A 166 -12.50 -12.93 11.26
C GLN A 166 -12.94 -12.11 10.05
N HIS A 167 -12.12 -11.12 9.63
CA HIS A 167 -12.46 -10.27 8.49
C HIS A 167 -12.35 -11.06 7.19
N ASP A 168 -13.44 -11.07 6.42
CA ASP A 168 -13.54 -11.68 5.08
C ASP A 168 -12.94 -13.09 4.92
N LEU A 169 -13.12 -13.94 5.92
CA LEU A 169 -12.72 -15.34 5.85
C LEU A 169 -13.54 -16.17 4.86
N TYR A 170 -14.61 -15.61 4.30
CA TYR A 170 -15.54 -16.30 3.39
C TYR A 170 -15.46 -15.68 1.98
N PRO A 171 -14.73 -16.32 1.04
CA PRO A 171 -14.57 -15.84 -0.34
C PRO A 171 -15.89 -15.61 -1.07
N GLU A 172 -16.94 -16.35 -0.75
CA GLU A 172 -18.28 -16.21 -1.33
C GLU A 172 -18.94 -14.86 -1.02
N LYS A 173 -18.43 -14.12 -0.06
CA LYS A 173 -18.86 -12.76 0.26
C LYS A 173 -18.08 -11.68 -0.49
N ILE A 174 -17.05 -12.05 -1.20
CA ILE A 174 -16.26 -11.15 -2.04
C ILE A 174 -17.06 -10.91 -3.32
N ASP A 175 -17.58 -9.70 -3.45
CA ASP A 175 -18.32 -9.26 -4.63
C ASP A 175 -17.32 -8.86 -5.72
N ASN A 176 -17.17 -9.69 -6.73
CA ASN A 176 -16.40 -9.39 -7.94
C ASN A 176 -17.23 -8.46 -8.83
N ARG A 177 -17.21 -7.18 -8.53
CA ARG A 177 -17.92 -6.13 -9.28
C ARG A 177 -17.23 -5.77 -10.57
#